data_e1ea883d100b016092553ab5329391b3
#
_entry.id   e1ea883d100b016092553ab5329391b3
#
_cell.length_a   1.000
_cell.length_b   1.000
_cell.length_c   1.000
_cell.angle_alpha   90.00
_cell.angle_beta   90.00
_cell.angle_gamma   90.00
#
_symmetry.space_group_name_H-M   'P 1'
#
loop_
_entity.id
_entity.type
_entity.pdbx_description
1 polymer ?
#
loop_
_entity_poly.entity_id
_entity_poly.type
_entity_poly.pdbx_seq_one_letter_code
_entity_poly.pdbx_strand_id
1 'polypeptide(L)'
;LGEASENYRKAISITPQNGLFWAAFANCLQVVEFTSCNDDLVHDLLQMLEQPTVSPHEVSNAVISALRYYPRFLRILELFKSNRADEDIDHLTAQLSTIPLLLRVMELSPIADLDMERMLSKMRASMLTRVTSGREEVQGLPFYTALAMHCFTNEYVFSESEEEKQKIELLQEEVMVALEKERTVSPTRIAVLGAYRPLSGFSWADDLLRLKWSGDIKKIVIAQVDDVRKEQALRSKIPRLTAIEDKVSQAVRNQYEENPYPRWI
;
A
#
# COMPACT_ATOMS: atom_id res chain seq x y z
N LEU A 1 -7.43 -22.36 -19.80
CA LEU A 1 -7.48 -21.13 -18.97
C LEU A 1 -7.55 -19.89 -19.85
N GLY A 2 -6.73 -19.74 -20.90
CA GLY A 2 -6.75 -18.58 -21.80
C GLY A 2 -8.12 -18.33 -22.44
N GLU A 3 -8.77 -19.38 -22.96
CA GLU A 3 -10.09 -19.28 -23.58
C GLU A 3 -11.19 -18.89 -22.56
N ALA A 4 -11.14 -19.42 -21.32
CA ALA A 4 -12.09 -19.05 -20.29
C ALA A 4 -11.94 -17.58 -19.88
N SER A 5 -10.71 -17.12 -19.68
CA SER A 5 -10.40 -15.72 -19.39
C SER A 5 -10.90 -14.77 -20.47
N GLU A 6 -10.68 -15.14 -21.73
CA GLU A 6 -11.16 -14.35 -22.89
C GLU A 6 -12.69 -14.29 -22.99
N ASN A 7 -13.38 -15.39 -22.67
CA ASN A 7 -14.83 -15.43 -22.63
C ASN A 7 -15.40 -14.57 -21.49
N TYR A 8 -14.77 -14.57 -20.31
CA TYR A 8 -15.19 -13.68 -19.23
C TYR A 8 -14.93 -12.20 -19.57
N ARG A 9 -13.80 -11.86 -20.20
CA ARG A 9 -13.56 -10.49 -20.69
C ARG A 9 -14.65 -10.05 -21.69
N LYS A 10 -15.07 -10.91 -22.61
CA LYS A 10 -16.21 -10.63 -23.52
C LYS A 10 -17.51 -10.44 -22.75
N ALA A 11 -17.81 -11.30 -21.76
CA ALA A 11 -19.03 -11.17 -20.94
C ALA A 11 -19.03 -9.87 -20.14
N ILE A 12 -17.90 -9.50 -19.55
CA ILE A 12 -17.68 -8.25 -18.81
C ILE A 12 -17.87 -7.04 -19.72
N SER A 13 -17.35 -7.07 -20.97
CA SER A 13 -17.52 -5.97 -21.92
C SER A 13 -18.98 -5.72 -22.31
N ILE A 14 -19.83 -6.76 -22.28
CA ILE A 14 -21.26 -6.67 -22.53
C ILE A 14 -22.03 -6.20 -21.29
N THR A 15 -21.63 -6.68 -20.11
CA THR A 15 -22.35 -6.39 -18.85
C THR A 15 -21.36 -6.08 -17.70
N PRO A 16 -20.70 -4.91 -17.73
CA PRO A 16 -19.63 -4.56 -16.78
C PRO A 16 -20.12 -4.42 -15.32
N GLN A 17 -21.43 -4.25 -15.11
CA GLN A 17 -22.05 -4.12 -13.80
C GLN A 17 -22.27 -5.48 -13.10
N ASN A 18 -22.08 -6.61 -13.80
CA ASN A 18 -22.32 -7.91 -13.23
C ASN A 18 -21.10 -8.40 -12.43
N GLY A 19 -21.15 -8.24 -11.10
CA GLY A 19 -20.10 -8.67 -10.17
C GLY A 19 -19.77 -10.16 -10.22
N LEU A 20 -20.73 -11.03 -10.66
CA LEU A 20 -20.46 -12.46 -10.81
C LEU A 20 -19.47 -12.75 -11.95
N PHE A 21 -19.51 -11.99 -13.03
CA PHE A 21 -18.55 -12.15 -14.12
C PHE A 21 -17.14 -11.73 -13.70
N TRP A 22 -17.04 -10.66 -12.90
CA TRP A 22 -15.77 -10.23 -12.31
C TRP A 22 -15.22 -11.26 -11.32
N ALA A 23 -16.06 -11.80 -10.43
CA ALA A 23 -15.65 -12.85 -9.49
C ALA A 23 -15.19 -14.12 -10.24
N ALA A 24 -15.91 -14.54 -11.29
CA ALA A 24 -15.54 -15.69 -12.09
C ALA A 24 -14.23 -15.45 -12.89
N PHE A 25 -14.03 -14.24 -13.41
CA PHE A 25 -12.78 -13.82 -14.05
C PHE A 25 -11.62 -13.86 -13.04
N ALA A 26 -11.79 -13.29 -11.86
CA ALA A 26 -10.81 -13.32 -10.79
C ALA A 26 -10.43 -14.77 -10.39
N ASN A 27 -11.41 -15.65 -10.22
CA ASN A 27 -11.17 -17.07 -9.93
C ASN A 27 -10.34 -17.77 -11.03
N CYS A 28 -10.55 -17.42 -12.30
CA CYS A 28 -9.71 -17.94 -13.38
C CYS A 28 -8.26 -17.45 -13.27
N LEU A 29 -8.04 -16.25 -12.75
CA LEU A 29 -6.70 -15.65 -12.68
C LEU A 29 -5.88 -16.13 -11.47
N GLN A 30 -6.47 -16.73 -10.44
CA GLN A 30 -5.74 -17.20 -9.24
C GLN A 30 -4.57 -18.13 -9.55
N VAL A 31 -4.64 -18.86 -10.67
CA VAL A 31 -3.61 -19.83 -11.10
C VAL A 31 -2.90 -19.40 -12.41
N VAL A 32 -3.06 -18.15 -12.80
CA VAL A 32 -2.48 -17.61 -14.05
C VAL A 32 -1.21 -16.84 -13.73
N GLU A 33 -0.13 -17.19 -14.43
CA GLU A 33 1.07 -16.35 -14.54
C GLU A 33 1.13 -15.76 -15.96
N PHE A 34 1.09 -14.44 -16.05
CA PHE A 34 1.23 -13.74 -17.29
C PHE A 34 2.68 -13.72 -17.76
N THR A 35 2.91 -13.90 -19.05
CA THR A 35 4.22 -13.82 -19.71
C THR A 35 4.33 -12.63 -20.67
N SER A 36 3.28 -11.81 -20.75
CA SER A 36 3.23 -10.56 -21.48
C SER A 36 2.16 -9.67 -20.88
N CYS A 37 2.29 -8.36 -21.02
CA CYS A 37 1.34 -7.37 -20.52
C CYS A 37 1.26 -6.18 -21.46
N ASN A 38 0.04 -5.71 -21.74
CA ASN A 38 -0.27 -4.52 -22.51
C ASN A 38 -1.24 -3.62 -21.75
N ASP A 39 -1.53 -2.44 -22.31
CA ASP A 39 -2.43 -1.47 -21.67
C ASP A 39 -3.85 -2.00 -21.49
N ASP A 40 -4.37 -2.84 -22.38
CA ASP A 40 -5.72 -3.44 -22.26
C ASP A 40 -5.79 -4.40 -21.07
N LEU A 41 -4.77 -5.25 -20.89
CA LEU A 41 -4.70 -6.14 -19.73
C LEU A 41 -4.56 -5.33 -18.41
N VAL A 42 -3.72 -4.29 -18.41
CA VAL A 42 -3.59 -3.39 -17.24
C VAL A 42 -4.95 -2.77 -16.90
N HIS A 43 -5.71 -2.32 -17.90
CA HIS A 43 -7.04 -1.75 -17.68
C HIS A 43 -8.02 -2.78 -17.09
N ASP A 44 -8.08 -3.99 -17.65
CA ASP A 44 -8.97 -5.05 -17.15
C ASP A 44 -8.65 -5.45 -15.73
N LEU A 45 -7.36 -5.63 -15.40
CA LEU A 45 -6.91 -5.98 -14.06
C LEU A 45 -7.20 -4.85 -13.05
N LEU A 46 -7.04 -3.60 -13.46
CA LEU A 46 -7.37 -2.46 -12.62
C LEU A 46 -8.88 -2.41 -12.33
N GLN A 47 -9.72 -2.56 -13.36
CA GLN A 47 -11.18 -2.60 -13.19
C GLN A 47 -11.62 -3.78 -12.31
N MET A 48 -10.96 -4.93 -12.43
CA MET A 48 -11.22 -6.10 -11.58
C MET A 48 -10.94 -5.80 -10.11
N LEU A 49 -9.81 -5.14 -9.80
CA LEU A 49 -9.44 -4.77 -8.42
C LEU A 49 -10.37 -3.73 -7.80
N GLU A 50 -11.18 -3.02 -8.58
CA GLU A 50 -12.21 -2.09 -8.09
C GLU A 50 -13.54 -2.78 -7.75
N GLN A 51 -13.67 -4.07 -8.03
CA GLN A 51 -14.94 -4.78 -7.80
C GLN A 51 -15.05 -5.27 -6.36
N PRO A 52 -16.15 -4.97 -5.65
CA PRO A 52 -16.35 -5.41 -4.28
C PRO A 52 -16.51 -6.93 -4.13
N THR A 53 -16.73 -7.64 -5.25
CA THR A 53 -16.88 -9.11 -5.30
C THR A 53 -15.55 -9.84 -5.52
N VAL A 54 -14.45 -9.12 -5.68
CA VAL A 54 -13.11 -9.67 -5.92
C VAL A 54 -12.25 -9.47 -4.69
N SER A 55 -11.65 -10.55 -4.20
CA SER A 55 -10.62 -10.49 -3.16
C SER A 55 -9.27 -10.12 -3.78
N PRO A 56 -8.71 -8.95 -3.47
CA PRO A 56 -7.42 -8.53 -4.07
C PRO A 56 -6.28 -9.50 -3.75
N HIS A 57 -6.27 -10.08 -2.57
CA HIS A 57 -5.24 -11.02 -2.14
C HIS A 57 -5.20 -12.29 -3.03
N GLU A 58 -6.35 -12.79 -3.46
CA GLU A 58 -6.44 -14.01 -4.28
C GLU A 58 -5.91 -13.80 -5.71
N VAL A 59 -5.94 -12.58 -6.23
CA VAL A 59 -5.51 -12.25 -7.59
C VAL A 59 -4.16 -11.51 -7.64
N SER A 60 -3.59 -11.19 -6.49
CA SER A 60 -2.35 -10.40 -6.39
C SER A 60 -1.18 -11.02 -7.19
N ASN A 61 -1.00 -12.35 -7.13
CA ASN A 61 0.06 -13.02 -7.87
C ASN A 61 -0.09 -12.87 -9.39
N ALA A 62 -1.30 -12.97 -9.91
CA ALA A 62 -1.57 -12.75 -11.33
C ALA A 62 -1.28 -11.28 -11.73
N VAL A 63 -1.72 -10.31 -10.91
CA VAL A 63 -1.45 -8.89 -11.13
C VAL A 63 0.05 -8.59 -11.10
N ILE A 64 0.78 -9.14 -10.12
CA ILE A 64 2.24 -9.00 -10.00
C ILE A 64 2.94 -9.60 -11.23
N SER A 65 2.52 -10.79 -11.66
CA SER A 65 3.09 -11.42 -12.85
C SER A 65 2.88 -10.59 -14.12
N ALA A 66 1.69 -9.98 -14.29
CA ALA A 66 1.42 -9.07 -15.40
C ALA A 66 2.30 -7.80 -15.32
N LEU A 67 2.43 -7.18 -14.14
CA LEU A 67 3.27 -6.00 -13.95
C LEU A 67 4.74 -6.26 -14.32
N ARG A 68 5.29 -7.44 -14.02
CA ARG A 68 6.66 -7.81 -14.40
C ARG A 68 6.93 -7.74 -15.89
N TYR A 69 5.91 -7.92 -16.72
CA TYR A 69 5.98 -7.84 -18.19
C TYR A 69 5.40 -6.54 -18.75
N TYR A 70 4.89 -5.64 -17.89
CA TYR A 70 4.39 -4.35 -18.36
C TYR A 70 5.57 -3.43 -18.74
N PRO A 71 5.70 -2.99 -20.01
CA PRO A 71 6.93 -2.39 -20.51
C PRO A 71 7.42 -1.17 -19.72
N ARG A 72 6.49 -0.34 -19.21
CA ARG A 72 6.83 0.83 -18.39
C ARG A 72 7.43 0.43 -17.04
N PHE A 73 6.85 -0.57 -16.40
CA PHE A 73 7.30 -1.05 -15.09
C PHE A 73 8.56 -1.93 -15.20
N LEU A 74 8.61 -2.83 -16.19
CA LEU A 74 9.77 -3.70 -16.45
C LEU A 74 11.06 -2.89 -16.60
N ARG A 75 11.00 -1.78 -17.35
CA ARG A 75 12.17 -0.91 -17.55
C ARG A 75 12.69 -0.33 -16.22
N ILE A 76 11.78 0.09 -15.32
CA ILE A 76 12.14 0.60 -14.00
C ILE A 76 12.75 -0.52 -13.16
N LEU A 77 12.13 -1.70 -13.15
CA LEU A 77 12.61 -2.85 -12.38
C LEU A 77 14.02 -3.29 -12.81
N GLU A 78 14.32 -3.24 -14.12
CA GLU A 78 15.65 -3.53 -14.67
C GLU A 78 16.71 -2.50 -14.23
N LEU A 79 16.35 -1.22 -14.11
CA LEU A 79 17.26 -0.20 -13.57
C LEU A 79 17.64 -0.52 -12.11
N PHE A 80 16.69 -0.95 -11.29
CA PHE A 80 16.97 -1.36 -9.92
C PHE A 80 17.85 -2.62 -9.85
N LYS A 81 17.60 -3.62 -10.69
CA LYS A 81 18.42 -4.84 -10.79
C LYS A 81 19.85 -4.55 -11.21
N SER A 82 20.07 -3.57 -12.06
CA SER A 82 21.39 -3.19 -12.55
C SER A 82 22.13 -2.15 -11.67
N ASN A 83 21.57 -1.79 -10.51
CA ASN A 83 22.08 -0.74 -9.61
C ASN A 83 22.26 0.65 -10.26
N ARG A 84 21.48 0.96 -11.29
CA ARG A 84 21.50 2.26 -11.98
C ARG A 84 20.40 3.22 -11.57
N ALA A 85 19.58 2.84 -10.58
CA ALA A 85 18.41 3.61 -10.15
C ALA A 85 18.78 4.83 -9.28
N ASP A 86 20.02 4.96 -8.81
CA ASP A 86 20.40 6.01 -7.85
C ASP A 86 20.52 7.40 -8.51
N GLU A 87 20.62 7.47 -9.83
CA GLU A 87 20.94 8.72 -10.54
C GLU A 87 19.73 9.65 -10.71
N ASP A 88 18.48 9.13 -10.69
CA ASP A 88 17.28 9.96 -10.90
C ASP A 88 16.02 9.41 -10.19
N ILE A 89 16.06 9.40 -8.87
CA ILE A 89 14.95 8.92 -8.03
C ILE A 89 13.65 9.71 -8.25
N ASP A 90 13.74 11.02 -8.52
CA ASP A 90 12.56 11.87 -8.75
C ASP A 90 11.83 11.45 -10.02
N HIS A 91 12.60 11.25 -11.08
CA HIS A 91 12.04 10.80 -12.35
C HIS A 91 11.42 9.40 -12.23
N LEU A 92 12.09 8.48 -11.52
CA LEU A 92 11.56 7.14 -11.26
C LEU A 92 10.27 7.19 -10.42
N THR A 93 10.23 8.02 -9.39
CA THR A 93 9.06 8.19 -8.53
C THR A 93 7.88 8.78 -9.34
N ALA A 94 8.13 9.78 -10.17
CA ALA A 94 7.14 10.34 -11.07
C ALA A 94 6.62 9.30 -12.07
N GLN A 95 7.50 8.48 -12.67
CA GLN A 95 7.10 7.40 -13.57
C GLN A 95 6.25 6.33 -12.85
N LEU A 96 6.67 5.87 -11.66
CA LEU A 96 5.91 4.89 -10.87
C LEU A 96 4.52 5.42 -10.51
N SER A 97 4.39 6.73 -10.26
CA SER A 97 3.11 7.40 -10.00
C SER A 97 2.15 7.36 -11.20
N THR A 98 2.65 7.07 -12.40
CA THR A 98 1.82 6.95 -13.63
C THR A 98 1.40 5.50 -13.96
N ILE A 99 1.61 4.55 -13.06
CA ILE A 99 1.24 3.14 -13.25
C ILE A 99 0.09 2.78 -12.28
N PRO A 100 -1.19 3.03 -12.65
CA PRO A 100 -2.31 2.89 -11.72
C PRO A 100 -2.46 1.47 -11.15
N LEU A 101 -2.17 0.43 -11.95
CA LEU A 101 -2.25 -0.97 -11.51
C LEU A 101 -1.22 -1.27 -10.40
N LEU A 102 0.00 -0.74 -10.50
CA LEU A 102 1.00 -0.87 -9.45
C LEU A 102 0.52 -0.19 -8.16
N LEU A 103 0.07 1.08 -8.26
CA LEU A 103 -0.40 1.82 -7.09
C LEU A 103 -1.56 1.08 -6.42
N ARG A 104 -2.49 0.57 -7.22
CA ARG A 104 -3.68 -0.09 -6.69
C ARG A 104 -3.36 -1.42 -6.01
N VAL A 105 -2.51 -2.26 -6.58
CA VAL A 105 -2.13 -3.52 -5.91
C VAL A 105 -1.33 -3.27 -4.63
N MET A 106 -0.49 -2.22 -4.60
CA MET A 106 0.22 -1.81 -3.38
C MET A 106 -0.72 -1.38 -2.26
N GLU A 107 -1.84 -0.71 -2.59
CA GLU A 107 -2.85 -0.31 -1.61
C GLU A 107 -3.63 -1.50 -1.03
N LEU A 108 -3.85 -2.55 -1.82
CA LEU A 108 -4.81 -3.60 -1.54
C LEU A 108 -4.22 -4.93 -1.07
N SER A 109 -2.94 -5.19 -1.36
CA SER A 109 -2.35 -6.51 -1.06
C SER A 109 -0.85 -6.42 -0.83
N PRO A 110 -0.29 -7.23 0.08
CA PRO A 110 1.15 -7.44 0.14
C PRO A 110 1.68 -7.98 -1.19
N ILE A 111 2.85 -7.49 -1.62
CA ILE A 111 3.52 -7.92 -2.84
C ILE A 111 4.55 -8.97 -2.48
N ALA A 112 4.29 -10.23 -2.87
CA ALA A 112 5.19 -11.35 -2.64
C ALA A 112 6.14 -11.55 -3.83
N ASP A 113 7.00 -10.54 -4.11
CA ASP A 113 7.98 -10.57 -5.19
C ASP A 113 9.29 -9.92 -4.74
N LEU A 114 10.37 -10.68 -4.73
CA LEU A 114 11.65 -10.25 -4.17
C LEU A 114 12.27 -9.04 -4.90
N ASP A 115 12.12 -8.96 -6.22
CA ASP A 115 12.68 -7.84 -6.99
C ASP A 115 11.90 -6.56 -6.73
N MET A 116 10.58 -6.67 -6.65
CA MET A 116 9.70 -5.55 -6.30
C MET A 116 9.91 -5.12 -4.85
N GLU A 117 10.04 -6.06 -3.92
CA GLU A 117 10.32 -5.76 -2.51
C GLU A 117 11.64 -4.98 -2.35
N ARG A 118 12.71 -5.42 -3.03
CA ARG A 118 14.00 -4.71 -3.03
C ARG A 118 13.88 -3.31 -3.61
N MET A 119 13.14 -3.16 -4.71
CA MET A 119 12.86 -1.86 -5.32
C MET A 119 12.09 -0.97 -4.35
N LEU A 120 10.99 -1.46 -3.76
CA LEU A 120 10.15 -0.69 -2.84
C LEU A 120 10.91 -0.28 -1.58
N SER A 121 11.73 -1.17 -1.00
CA SER A 121 12.59 -0.86 0.15
C SER A 121 13.59 0.25 -0.18
N LYS A 122 14.25 0.18 -1.34
CA LYS A 122 15.20 1.20 -1.80
C LYS A 122 14.51 2.54 -2.08
N MET A 123 13.33 2.51 -2.72
CA MET A 123 12.53 3.71 -2.94
C MET A 123 12.12 4.36 -1.62
N ARG A 124 11.67 3.57 -0.63
CA ARG A 124 11.33 4.07 0.71
C ARG A 124 12.48 4.83 1.37
N ALA A 125 13.70 4.24 1.38
CA ALA A 125 14.89 4.86 1.95
C ALA A 125 15.29 6.15 1.21
N SER A 126 15.19 6.15 -0.11
CA SER A 126 15.47 7.32 -0.95
C SER A 126 14.47 8.45 -0.69
N MET A 127 13.17 8.14 -0.57
CA MET A 127 12.12 9.10 -0.25
C MET A 127 12.36 9.77 1.10
N LEU A 128 12.72 9.01 2.13
CA LEU A 128 13.05 9.53 3.45
C LEU A 128 14.24 10.51 3.37
N THR A 129 15.31 10.10 2.70
CA THR A 129 16.52 10.93 2.54
C THR A 129 16.20 12.26 1.83
N ARG A 130 15.33 12.25 0.83
CA ARG A 130 14.95 13.46 0.08
C ARG A 130 14.13 14.41 0.95
N VAL A 131 13.11 13.89 1.62
CA VAL A 131 12.22 14.71 2.47
C VAL A 131 13.01 15.34 3.62
N THR A 132 13.91 14.59 4.26
CA THR A 132 14.77 15.12 5.32
C THR A 132 15.86 16.08 4.82
N SER A 133 16.18 16.05 3.51
CA SER A 133 17.05 17.02 2.87
C SER A 133 16.32 18.27 2.34
N GLY A 134 15.03 18.41 2.63
CA GLY A 134 14.21 19.54 2.17
C GLY A 134 13.83 19.47 0.68
N ARG A 135 14.00 18.34 0.03
CA ARG A 135 13.61 18.10 -1.37
C ARG A 135 12.28 17.36 -1.41
N GLU A 136 11.20 18.08 -1.51
CA GLU A 136 9.85 17.50 -1.54
C GLU A 136 9.30 17.53 -2.98
N GLU A 137 9.08 16.35 -3.55
CA GLU A 137 8.52 16.19 -4.90
C GLU A 137 7.02 15.95 -4.83
N VAL A 138 6.24 16.87 -5.39
CA VAL A 138 4.76 16.75 -5.42
C VAL A 138 4.30 15.74 -6.47
N GLN A 139 5.02 15.59 -7.58
CA GLN A 139 4.64 14.68 -8.67
C GLN A 139 4.72 13.20 -8.26
N GLY A 140 5.58 12.86 -7.29
CA GLY A 140 5.70 11.53 -6.73
C GLY A 140 4.67 11.16 -5.67
N LEU A 141 3.82 12.08 -5.25
CA LEU A 141 2.90 11.86 -4.13
C LEU A 141 1.99 10.63 -4.28
N PRO A 142 1.41 10.30 -5.46
CA PRO A 142 0.63 9.07 -5.62
C PRO A 142 1.43 7.80 -5.30
N PHE A 143 2.70 7.72 -5.70
CA PHE A 143 3.54 6.59 -5.35
C PHE A 143 3.94 6.59 -3.87
N TYR A 144 4.23 7.74 -3.27
CA TYR A 144 4.51 7.86 -1.82
C TYR A 144 3.34 7.36 -0.99
N THR A 145 2.11 7.72 -1.37
CA THR A 145 0.91 7.30 -0.65
C THR A 145 0.63 5.81 -0.83
N ALA A 146 0.76 5.26 -2.03
CA ALA A 146 0.62 3.84 -2.28
C ALA A 146 1.67 3.02 -1.50
N LEU A 147 2.91 3.51 -1.40
CA LEU A 147 3.95 2.85 -0.62
C LEU A 147 3.67 2.90 0.88
N ALA A 148 3.13 4.00 1.40
CA ALA A 148 2.71 4.09 2.79
C ALA A 148 1.56 3.12 3.12
N MET A 149 0.59 2.98 2.21
CA MET A 149 -0.47 1.98 2.34
C MET A 149 0.08 0.56 2.28
N HIS A 150 1.01 0.30 1.35
CA HIS A 150 1.67 -1.01 1.24
C HIS A 150 2.43 -1.39 2.50
N CYS A 151 3.23 -0.47 3.06
CA CYS A 151 3.95 -0.70 4.32
C CYS A 151 2.99 -0.92 5.50
N PHE A 152 1.87 -0.23 5.55
CA PHE A 152 0.84 -0.44 6.55
C PHE A 152 0.18 -1.82 6.41
N THR A 153 -0.13 -2.23 5.19
CA THR A 153 -0.76 -3.53 4.88
C THR A 153 0.17 -4.70 5.17
N ASN A 154 1.47 -4.57 4.88
CA ASN A 154 2.47 -5.61 5.13
C ASN A 154 3.11 -5.54 6.53
N GLU A 155 2.52 -4.72 7.45
CA GLU A 155 2.96 -4.59 8.85
C GLU A 155 4.43 -4.14 9.01
N TYR A 156 4.90 -3.30 8.09
CA TYR A 156 6.24 -2.68 8.14
C TYR A 156 7.39 -3.70 8.16
N VAL A 157 7.26 -4.81 7.42
CA VAL A 157 8.27 -5.89 7.37
C VAL A 157 9.61 -5.46 6.75
N PHE A 158 9.66 -4.33 6.04
CA PHE A 158 10.91 -3.86 5.43
C PHE A 158 11.92 -3.48 6.50
N SER A 159 13.16 -3.97 6.36
CA SER A 159 14.26 -3.65 7.27
C SER A 159 14.59 -2.15 7.25
N GLU A 160 15.10 -1.65 8.35
CA GLU A 160 15.53 -0.26 8.53
C GLU A 160 16.98 -0.20 8.99
N SER A 161 17.76 0.72 8.42
CA SER A 161 19.08 1.06 8.91
C SER A 161 19.01 2.00 10.11
N GLU A 162 20.09 2.10 10.89
CA GLU A 162 20.16 3.08 11.99
C GLU A 162 20.08 4.53 11.50
N GLU A 163 20.57 4.81 10.30
CA GLU A 163 20.43 6.12 9.67
C GLU A 163 18.97 6.44 9.34
N GLU A 164 18.20 5.47 8.82
CA GLU A 164 16.77 5.66 8.57
C GLU A 164 16.00 5.92 9.87
N LYS A 165 16.28 5.18 10.93
CA LYS A 165 15.65 5.40 12.24
C LYS A 165 15.84 6.83 12.76
N GLN A 166 17.09 7.33 12.71
CA GLN A 166 17.40 8.70 13.13
C GLN A 166 16.68 9.74 12.27
N LYS A 167 16.63 9.53 10.94
CA LYS A 167 15.91 10.43 10.04
C LYS A 167 14.40 10.45 10.31
N ILE A 168 13.81 9.29 10.65
CA ILE A 168 12.38 9.20 11.00
C ILE A 168 12.08 9.93 12.29
N GLU A 169 12.93 9.81 13.32
CA GLU A 169 12.77 10.54 14.58
C GLU A 169 12.80 12.07 14.33
N LEU A 170 13.77 12.55 13.56
CA LEU A 170 13.85 13.97 13.19
C LEU A 170 12.60 14.43 12.40
N LEU A 171 12.17 13.65 11.42
CA LEU A 171 10.99 13.99 10.63
C LEU A 171 9.71 14.02 11.46
N GLN A 172 9.58 13.10 12.43
CA GLN A 172 8.48 13.08 13.40
C GLN A 172 8.45 14.35 14.25
N GLU A 173 9.60 14.78 14.78
CA GLU A 173 9.73 16.01 15.57
C GLU A 173 9.37 17.25 14.74
N GLU A 174 9.84 17.33 13.50
CA GLU A 174 9.52 18.42 12.59
C GLU A 174 8.01 18.54 12.31
N VAL A 175 7.34 17.41 12.08
CA VAL A 175 5.88 17.36 11.86
C VAL A 175 5.14 17.77 13.15
N MET A 176 5.54 17.27 14.30
CA MET A 176 4.97 17.64 15.60
C MET A 176 5.05 19.16 15.84
N VAL A 177 6.24 19.74 15.66
CA VAL A 177 6.46 21.20 15.83
C VAL A 177 5.65 22.01 14.81
N ALA A 178 5.47 21.51 13.58
CA ALA A 178 4.65 22.19 12.58
C ALA A 178 3.18 22.21 12.98
N LEU A 179 2.66 21.08 13.50
CA LEU A 179 1.27 20.98 13.98
C LEU A 179 1.04 21.89 15.21
N GLU A 180 1.93 21.87 16.18
CA GLU A 180 1.83 22.74 17.38
C GLU A 180 1.83 24.23 17.04
N LYS A 181 2.55 24.63 15.98
CA LYS A 181 2.62 26.01 15.51
C LYS A 181 1.55 26.37 14.46
N GLU A 182 0.57 25.50 14.27
CA GLU A 182 -0.50 25.66 13.26
C GLU A 182 0.03 25.93 11.85
N ARG A 183 1.22 25.38 11.53
CA ARG A 183 1.82 25.49 10.21
C ARG A 183 1.27 24.43 9.28
N THR A 184 1.32 24.70 7.99
CA THR A 184 0.98 23.70 6.96
C THR A 184 1.96 22.54 7.03
N VAL A 185 1.44 21.33 7.19
CA VAL A 185 2.23 20.08 7.12
C VAL A 185 2.22 19.56 5.69
N SER A 186 3.38 19.21 5.18
CA SER A 186 3.51 18.66 3.84
C SER A 186 2.88 17.27 3.73
N PRO A 187 2.00 17.03 2.73
CA PRO A 187 1.47 15.71 2.45
C PRO A 187 2.55 14.64 2.25
N THR A 188 3.66 15.00 1.60
CA THR A 188 4.79 14.10 1.36
C THR A 188 5.43 13.63 2.66
N ARG A 189 5.59 14.51 3.65
CA ARG A 189 6.13 14.15 4.98
C ARG A 189 5.26 13.13 5.70
N ILE A 190 3.94 13.33 5.64
CA ILE A 190 2.98 12.39 6.23
C ILE A 190 3.03 11.05 5.51
N ALA A 191 3.09 11.03 4.18
CA ALA A 191 3.21 9.79 3.42
C ALA A 191 4.51 9.03 3.76
N VAL A 192 5.65 9.74 3.87
CA VAL A 192 6.93 9.12 4.26
C VAL A 192 6.85 8.56 5.68
N LEU A 193 6.34 9.31 6.67
CA LEU A 193 6.15 8.78 8.03
C LEU A 193 5.24 7.56 8.04
N GLY A 194 4.11 7.60 7.29
CA GLY A 194 3.17 6.49 7.15
C GLY A 194 3.75 5.25 6.46
N ALA A 195 4.86 5.39 5.72
CA ALA A 195 5.59 4.26 5.13
C ALA A 195 6.58 3.59 6.10
N TYR A 196 6.83 4.19 7.27
CA TYR A 196 7.75 3.66 8.28
C TYR A 196 7.06 3.28 9.59
N ARG A 197 6.00 3.99 9.97
CA ARG A 197 5.29 3.80 11.25
C ARG A 197 3.80 4.00 11.04
N PRO A 198 2.95 3.26 11.76
CA PRO A 198 1.52 3.54 11.76
C PRO A 198 1.26 4.94 12.30
N LEU A 199 0.60 5.79 11.51
CA LEU A 199 0.35 7.18 11.91
C LEU A 199 -0.46 7.28 13.21
N SER A 200 -1.33 6.29 13.50
CA SER A 200 -2.09 6.21 14.75
C SER A 200 -1.24 6.06 16.00
N GLY A 201 0.03 5.68 15.87
CA GLY A 201 0.99 5.55 16.99
C GLY A 201 1.57 6.88 17.46
N PHE A 202 1.46 7.94 16.68
CA PHE A 202 1.98 9.25 17.07
C PHE A 202 1.03 10.01 18.01
N SER A 203 1.57 10.77 18.96
CA SER A 203 0.78 11.55 19.93
C SER A 203 -0.10 12.62 19.29
N TRP A 204 0.31 13.11 18.12
CA TRP A 204 -0.39 14.13 17.32
C TRP A 204 -1.28 13.53 16.20
N ALA A 205 -1.48 12.21 16.17
CA ALA A 205 -2.25 11.54 15.11
C ALA A 205 -3.65 12.12 14.93
N ASP A 206 -4.33 12.45 16.03
CA ASP A 206 -5.70 12.99 15.99
C ASP A 206 -5.77 14.41 15.40
N ASP A 207 -4.65 15.16 15.41
CA ASP A 207 -4.58 16.47 14.75
C ASP A 207 -4.61 16.34 13.23
N LEU A 208 -4.11 15.23 12.67
CA LEU A 208 -4.23 14.95 11.24
C LEU A 208 -5.68 14.84 10.77
N LEU A 209 -6.58 14.34 11.63
CA LEU A 209 -8.01 14.23 11.30
C LEU A 209 -8.72 15.59 11.22
N ARG A 210 -8.15 16.62 11.85
CA ARG A 210 -8.68 17.99 11.83
C ARG A 210 -8.26 18.78 10.60
N LEU A 211 -7.20 18.33 9.93
CA LEU A 211 -6.69 18.97 8.73
C LEU A 211 -7.49 18.58 7.49
N LYS A 212 -7.55 19.48 6.52
CA LYS A 212 -8.19 19.21 5.23
C LYS A 212 -7.19 18.61 4.27
N TRP A 213 -7.22 17.30 4.14
CA TRP A 213 -6.44 16.56 3.16
C TRP A 213 -7.21 16.36 1.86
N SER A 214 -6.50 16.39 0.74
CA SER A 214 -7.05 16.08 -0.59
C SER A 214 -6.35 14.87 -1.21
N GLY A 215 -6.99 14.25 -2.21
CA GLY A 215 -6.41 13.15 -2.97
C GLY A 215 -6.02 11.95 -2.12
N ASP A 216 -4.89 11.36 -2.47
CA ASP A 216 -4.45 10.07 -1.90
C ASP A 216 -4.00 10.18 -0.44
N ILE A 217 -3.47 11.34 -0.01
CA ILE A 217 -3.07 11.53 1.39
C ILE A 217 -4.25 11.36 2.36
N LYS A 218 -5.46 11.72 1.93
CA LYS A 218 -6.67 11.50 2.72
C LYS A 218 -6.90 10.02 2.98
N LYS A 219 -6.62 9.14 1.98
CA LYS A 219 -6.73 7.69 2.14
C LYS A 219 -5.82 7.18 3.25
N ILE A 220 -4.55 7.64 3.29
CA ILE A 220 -3.60 7.22 4.35
C ILE A 220 -4.10 7.65 5.72
N VAL A 221 -4.52 8.90 5.88
CA VAL A 221 -4.99 9.42 7.17
C VAL A 221 -6.23 8.67 7.63
N ILE A 222 -7.15 8.34 6.73
CA ILE A 222 -8.31 7.52 7.06
C ILE A 222 -7.86 6.13 7.49
N ALA A 223 -7.12 5.41 6.66
CA ALA A 223 -6.76 4.02 6.93
C ALA A 223 -5.85 3.85 8.16
N GLN A 224 -4.84 4.73 8.32
CA GLN A 224 -3.86 4.58 9.39
C GLN A 224 -4.23 5.30 10.69
N VAL A 225 -5.23 6.17 10.71
CA VAL A 225 -5.66 6.88 11.92
C VAL A 225 -7.14 6.67 12.20
N ASP A 226 -8.04 7.12 11.33
CA ASP A 226 -9.48 7.13 11.60
C ASP A 226 -10.05 5.72 11.76
N ASP A 227 -9.74 4.82 10.82
CA ASP A 227 -10.24 3.44 10.87
C ASP A 227 -9.62 2.64 12.02
N VAL A 228 -8.33 2.88 12.34
CA VAL A 228 -7.69 2.30 13.53
C VAL A 228 -8.38 2.77 14.83
N ARG A 229 -8.75 4.06 14.93
CA ARG A 229 -9.51 4.58 16.08
C ARG A 229 -10.90 3.98 16.16
N LYS A 230 -11.60 3.84 15.04
CA LYS A 230 -12.93 3.18 14.97
C LYS A 230 -12.83 1.72 15.39
N GLU A 231 -11.85 0.97 14.91
CA GLU A 231 -11.60 -0.42 15.29
C GLU A 231 -11.36 -0.53 16.80
N GLN A 232 -10.50 0.29 17.36
CA GLN A 232 -10.23 0.32 18.80
C GLN A 232 -11.50 0.61 19.62
N ALA A 233 -12.35 1.54 19.15
CA ALA A 233 -13.62 1.87 19.80
C ALA A 233 -14.64 0.72 19.72
N LEU A 234 -14.65 -0.04 18.62
CA LEU A 234 -15.51 -1.21 18.47
C LEU A 234 -15.04 -2.39 19.33
N ARG A 235 -13.73 -2.56 19.52
CA ARG A 235 -13.15 -3.66 20.31
C ARG A 235 -13.75 -3.78 21.72
N SER A 236 -14.00 -2.65 22.36
CA SER A 236 -14.61 -2.60 23.69
C SER A 236 -16.10 -3.02 23.71
N LYS A 237 -16.76 -2.99 22.55
CA LYS A 237 -18.20 -3.30 22.39
C LYS A 237 -18.46 -4.76 22.00
N ILE A 238 -17.41 -5.50 21.60
CA ILE A 238 -17.55 -6.92 21.23
C ILE A 238 -17.76 -7.74 22.49
N PRO A 239 -18.92 -8.45 22.64
CA PRO A 239 -19.17 -9.26 23.81
C PRO A 239 -18.23 -10.46 23.86
N ARG A 240 -17.70 -10.74 25.03
CA ARG A 240 -16.86 -11.94 25.26
C ARG A 240 -17.78 -13.10 25.62
N LEU A 241 -17.73 -14.17 24.83
CA LEU A 241 -18.55 -15.38 25.06
C LEU A 241 -18.04 -16.21 26.24
N THR A 242 -16.72 -16.26 26.44
CA THR A 242 -16.08 -17.04 27.51
C THR A 242 -14.89 -16.29 28.07
N ALA A 243 -14.64 -16.45 29.37
CA ALA A 243 -13.39 -15.99 30.00
C ALA A 243 -12.26 -16.97 29.63
N ILE A 244 -11.10 -16.44 29.21
CA ILE A 244 -9.90 -17.23 29.00
C ILE A 244 -9.10 -17.13 30.28
N GLU A 245 -8.99 -18.24 31.05
CA GLU A 245 -8.35 -18.27 32.36
C GLU A 245 -6.88 -18.77 32.27
N ASP A 246 -6.56 -19.60 31.27
CA ASP A 246 -5.23 -20.11 31.07
C ASP A 246 -4.26 -19.04 30.57
N LYS A 247 -3.07 -18.93 31.22
CA LYS A 247 -2.06 -17.88 30.94
C LYS A 247 -1.50 -17.97 29.50
N VAL A 248 -1.31 -19.18 28.98
CA VAL A 248 -0.79 -19.37 27.60
C VAL A 248 -1.84 -18.90 26.61
N SER A 249 -3.10 -19.30 26.79
CA SER A 249 -4.22 -18.88 25.95
C SER A 249 -4.43 -17.36 26.03
N GLN A 250 -4.22 -16.73 27.20
CA GLN A 250 -4.25 -15.27 27.33
C GLN A 250 -3.13 -14.59 26.55
N ALA A 251 -1.89 -15.12 26.61
CA ALA A 251 -0.75 -14.59 25.86
C ALA A 251 -0.98 -14.71 24.35
N VAL A 252 -1.44 -15.87 23.88
CA VAL A 252 -1.79 -16.12 22.47
C VAL A 252 -2.90 -15.17 22.01
N ARG A 253 -3.96 -15.04 22.80
CA ARG A 253 -5.04 -14.08 22.49
C ARG A 253 -4.50 -12.66 22.38
N ASN A 254 -3.68 -12.20 23.34
CA ASN A 254 -3.15 -10.85 23.31
C ASN A 254 -2.29 -10.63 22.06
N GLN A 255 -1.48 -11.62 21.67
CA GLN A 255 -0.70 -11.57 20.43
C GLN A 255 -1.60 -11.41 19.19
N TYR A 256 -2.70 -12.17 19.08
CA TYR A 256 -3.66 -12.04 17.97
C TYR A 256 -4.49 -10.76 18.05
N GLU A 257 -4.72 -10.23 19.25
CA GLU A 257 -5.40 -8.94 19.44
C GLU A 257 -4.51 -7.76 19.06
N GLU A 258 -3.19 -7.86 19.28
CA GLU A 258 -2.21 -6.85 18.90
C GLU A 258 -1.89 -6.90 17.39
N ASN A 259 -1.78 -8.12 16.86
CA ASN A 259 -1.42 -8.39 15.47
C ASN A 259 -2.42 -9.35 14.82
N PRO A 260 -3.61 -8.87 14.44
CA PRO A 260 -4.63 -9.71 13.82
C PRO A 260 -4.15 -10.23 12.47
N TYR A 261 -4.25 -11.56 12.28
CA TYR A 261 -3.90 -12.20 11.01
C TYR A 261 -5.05 -13.13 10.56
N PRO A 262 -5.50 -13.03 9.32
CA PRO A 262 -5.13 -12.01 8.32
C PRO A 262 -5.68 -10.62 8.69
N ARG A 263 -4.94 -9.56 8.33
CA ARG A 263 -5.48 -8.21 8.43
C ARG A 263 -6.55 -8.03 7.35
N TRP A 264 -7.74 -7.65 7.73
CA TRP A 264 -8.82 -7.30 6.81
C TRP A 264 -8.52 -5.92 6.20
N ILE A 265 -8.54 -5.84 4.87
CA ILE A 265 -8.27 -4.61 4.11
C ILE A 265 -9.55 -4.18 3.42
#